data_539b6212f8eaec8155edcd65017a6382
#
_entry.id   539b6212f8eaec8155edcd65017a6382
#
_cell.length_a   1.000
_cell.length_b   1.000
_cell.length_c   1.000
_cell.angle_alpha   90.00
_cell.angle_beta   90.00
_cell.angle_gamma   90.00
#
_symmetry.space_group_name_H-M   'P 1'
#
loop_
_entity.id
_entity.type
_entity.pdbx_description
1 polymer ?
#
loop_
_entity_poly.entity_id
_entity_poly.type
_entity_poly.pdbx_seq_one_letter_code
_entity_poly.pdbx_strand_id
1 'polypeptide(L)'
;MTDPAGGHPGVPAATSVLEVDLGAIAANWHHLCTRHAGPVAAVLKADAYGLGARQVATALHAAGCRHYFTAHLAEALVIRDLLPGTMLAVLNGLWPGDAPIYAANGIAPVLGSLAEIDAYAAQAHITGRPLPTLLHVETGMNRLGLPPHEVDALAADPGRLAGIEVLFVMTHLASAELPDDPANAAQHRRFADACARLPPAPRSFANSSGVFLPGFGSDLARPGAALYGVNPQPGQPNPMRAAVRLRAMILQVRNLLPGESVGYNGTWTAQRPSRIATVPVGYADGYPRSLTNRAAACFDGTPVPLVGRVSMDLTTFDVTDAPGAVPGAWLDLIGPAMPVDEVAARAGTNAYEILTQLGPRYRRTYLPA
;
A
#
# COMPACT_ATOMS: atom_id res chain seq x y z
N MET A 1 -17.81 -16.36 -24.88
CA MET A 1 -17.10 -15.71 -23.76
C MET A 1 -17.48 -16.47 -22.50
N THR A 2 -16.59 -17.33 -22.03
CA THR A 2 -16.80 -18.16 -20.85
C THR A 2 -16.61 -17.30 -19.60
N ASP A 3 -17.60 -17.34 -18.68
CA ASP A 3 -17.52 -16.78 -17.34
C ASP A 3 -16.31 -17.38 -16.59
N PRO A 4 -15.30 -16.57 -16.16
CA PRO A 4 -14.15 -17.08 -15.43
C PRO A 4 -14.46 -17.41 -13.97
N ALA A 5 -15.69 -17.27 -13.52
CA ALA A 5 -16.11 -17.55 -12.16
C ALA A 5 -16.81 -18.90 -12.07
N GLY A 6 -16.05 -20.00 -11.94
CA GLY A 6 -16.54 -21.30 -11.53
C GLY A 6 -17.30 -21.19 -10.20
N GLY A 7 -18.61 -20.87 -10.26
CA GLY A 7 -19.46 -20.76 -9.09
C GLY A 7 -19.71 -22.13 -8.49
N HIS A 8 -19.29 -22.32 -7.23
CA HIS A 8 -19.79 -23.44 -6.44
C HIS A 8 -21.31 -23.31 -6.27
N PRO A 9 -22.08 -24.39 -6.41
CA PRO A 9 -23.54 -24.35 -6.20
C PRO A 9 -23.82 -23.84 -4.78
N GLY A 10 -24.64 -22.77 -4.70
CA GLY A 10 -25.01 -22.12 -3.42
C GLY A 10 -24.27 -20.83 -3.07
N VAL A 11 -23.24 -20.43 -3.80
CA VAL A 11 -22.61 -19.10 -3.63
C VAL A 11 -23.21 -18.13 -4.65
N PRO A 12 -23.78 -16.98 -4.22
CA PRO A 12 -24.31 -15.98 -5.14
C PRO A 12 -23.25 -15.50 -6.15
N ALA A 13 -23.66 -15.25 -7.38
CA ALA A 13 -22.78 -14.63 -8.37
C ALA A 13 -22.26 -13.28 -7.85
N ALA A 14 -20.94 -13.06 -7.92
CA ALA A 14 -20.37 -11.80 -7.52
C ALA A 14 -20.75 -10.72 -8.53
N THR A 15 -21.30 -9.61 -8.03
CA THR A 15 -21.63 -8.44 -8.83
C THR A 15 -20.54 -7.36 -8.79
N SER A 16 -19.57 -7.52 -7.90
CA SER A 16 -18.36 -6.69 -7.82
C SER A 16 -17.15 -7.56 -7.45
N VAL A 17 -16.06 -7.40 -8.19
CA VAL A 17 -14.85 -8.22 -8.10
C VAL A 17 -13.63 -7.33 -8.00
N LEU A 18 -12.79 -7.63 -7.01
CA LEU A 18 -11.46 -7.08 -6.87
C LEU A 18 -10.44 -8.15 -7.31
N GLU A 19 -9.86 -7.96 -8.48
CA GLU A 19 -8.80 -8.82 -9.00
C GLU A 19 -7.45 -8.25 -8.53
N VAL A 20 -6.65 -9.11 -7.91
CA VAL A 20 -5.28 -8.80 -7.46
C VAL A 20 -4.30 -9.65 -8.27
N ASP A 21 -3.45 -9.01 -9.05
CA ASP A 21 -2.44 -9.66 -9.87
C ASP A 21 -1.15 -9.84 -9.08
N LEU A 22 -0.97 -11.04 -8.52
CA LEU A 22 0.22 -11.41 -7.76
C LEU A 22 1.47 -11.46 -8.65
N GLY A 23 1.32 -11.81 -9.94
CA GLY A 23 2.40 -11.78 -10.92
C GLY A 23 2.88 -10.36 -11.20
N ALA A 24 1.97 -9.39 -11.30
CA ALA A 24 2.33 -7.98 -11.43
C ALA A 24 3.05 -7.48 -10.18
N ILE A 25 2.60 -7.86 -8.96
CA ILE A 25 3.26 -7.50 -7.69
C ILE A 25 4.68 -8.07 -7.65
N ALA A 26 4.87 -9.34 -8.00
CA ALA A 26 6.19 -9.96 -8.06
C ALA A 26 7.10 -9.29 -9.11
N ALA A 27 6.55 -8.98 -10.29
CA ALA A 27 7.28 -8.26 -11.34
C ALA A 27 7.69 -6.84 -10.91
N ASN A 28 6.82 -6.13 -10.18
CA ASN A 28 7.12 -4.82 -9.61
C ASN A 28 8.26 -4.92 -8.59
N TRP A 29 8.24 -5.92 -7.72
CA TRP A 29 9.33 -6.16 -6.77
C TRP A 29 10.65 -6.44 -7.50
N HIS A 30 10.66 -7.30 -8.51
CA HIS A 30 11.85 -7.55 -9.32
C HIS A 30 12.35 -6.28 -10.03
N HIS A 31 11.45 -5.46 -10.57
CA HIS A 31 11.83 -4.18 -11.16
C HIS A 31 12.52 -3.26 -10.14
N LEU A 32 12.00 -3.17 -8.91
CA LEU A 32 12.65 -2.40 -7.85
C LEU A 32 14.02 -2.98 -7.46
N CYS A 33 14.20 -4.30 -7.50
CA CYS A 33 15.49 -4.94 -7.30
C CYS A 33 16.52 -4.56 -8.38
N THR A 34 16.09 -4.28 -9.61
CA THR A 34 17.02 -3.79 -10.65
C THR A 34 17.42 -2.32 -10.47
N ARG A 35 16.67 -1.57 -9.67
CA ARG A 35 16.87 -0.14 -9.42
C ARG A 35 17.70 0.14 -8.16
N HIS A 36 17.73 -0.79 -7.22
CA HIS A 36 18.41 -0.64 -5.94
C HIS A 36 19.60 -1.59 -5.87
N ALA A 37 20.76 -1.08 -5.46
CA ALA A 37 22.00 -1.88 -5.43
C ALA A 37 22.00 -2.95 -4.30
N GLY A 38 21.28 -2.71 -3.21
CA GLY A 38 21.12 -3.64 -2.09
C GLY A 38 19.81 -4.44 -2.16
N PRO A 39 19.53 -5.27 -1.16
CA PRO A 39 18.26 -5.95 -1.00
C PRO A 39 17.06 -4.99 -1.03
N VAL A 40 15.93 -5.49 -1.52
CA VAL A 40 14.65 -4.78 -1.55
C VAL A 40 13.65 -5.55 -0.71
N ALA A 41 13.14 -4.90 0.32
CA ALA A 41 12.09 -5.43 1.17
C ALA A 41 10.70 -5.28 0.54
N ALA A 42 9.72 -5.92 1.16
CA ALA A 42 8.30 -5.71 0.86
C ALA A 42 7.58 -5.15 2.09
N VAL A 43 6.90 -4.00 1.93
CA VAL A 43 6.05 -3.43 2.98
C VAL A 43 4.62 -3.92 2.79
N LEU A 44 4.15 -4.76 3.73
CA LEU A 44 2.86 -5.48 3.68
C LEU A 44 1.83 -4.96 4.70
N LYS A 45 2.06 -3.81 5.30
CA LYS A 45 1.15 -3.19 6.27
C LYS A 45 -0.25 -2.95 5.69
N ALA A 46 -1.24 -2.79 6.56
CA ALA A 46 -2.64 -2.58 6.21
C ALA A 46 -3.17 -3.67 5.26
N ASP A 47 -2.93 -4.94 5.61
CA ASP A 47 -3.29 -6.11 4.80
C ASP A 47 -2.74 -6.04 3.36
N ALA A 48 -1.43 -5.74 3.22
CA ALA A 48 -0.78 -5.48 1.93
C ALA A 48 -1.51 -4.37 1.14
N TYR A 49 -1.72 -3.22 1.79
CA TYR A 49 -2.50 -2.10 1.24
C TYR A 49 -3.93 -2.49 0.83
N GLY A 50 -4.58 -3.36 1.62
CA GLY A 50 -5.94 -3.84 1.39
C GLY A 50 -6.06 -4.99 0.40
N LEU A 51 -4.94 -5.54 -0.09
CA LEU A 51 -4.92 -6.52 -1.18
C LEU A 51 -4.72 -7.97 -0.73
N GLY A 52 -4.62 -8.22 0.58
CA GLY A 52 -4.47 -9.57 1.13
C GLY A 52 -3.02 -9.91 1.46
N ALA A 53 -2.60 -9.63 2.70
CA ALA A 53 -1.21 -9.79 3.14
C ALA A 53 -0.70 -11.22 3.01
N ARG A 54 -1.52 -12.23 3.30
CA ARG A 54 -1.10 -13.64 3.21
C ARG A 54 -0.78 -14.06 1.78
N GLN A 55 -1.63 -13.70 0.80
CA GLN A 55 -1.44 -14.02 -0.61
C GLN A 55 -0.22 -13.30 -1.18
N VAL A 56 -0.10 -12.00 -0.88
CA VAL A 56 1.04 -11.18 -1.34
C VAL A 56 2.35 -11.65 -0.71
N ALA A 57 2.35 -11.96 0.60
CA ALA A 57 3.53 -12.50 1.29
C ALA A 57 4.01 -13.81 0.65
N THR A 58 3.08 -14.74 0.37
CA THR A 58 3.40 -16.02 -0.27
C THR A 58 4.00 -15.81 -1.67
N ALA A 59 3.40 -14.96 -2.50
CA ALA A 59 3.88 -14.68 -3.84
C ALA A 59 5.28 -14.03 -3.83
N LEU A 60 5.49 -13.02 -2.98
CA LEU A 60 6.78 -12.33 -2.88
C LEU A 60 7.87 -13.23 -2.26
N HIS A 61 7.51 -14.12 -1.31
CA HIS A 61 8.45 -15.10 -0.77
C HIS A 61 8.92 -16.09 -1.84
N ALA A 62 7.99 -16.58 -2.65
CA ALA A 62 8.29 -17.43 -3.82
C ALA A 62 9.15 -16.70 -4.86
N ALA A 63 8.92 -15.39 -5.07
CA ALA A 63 9.72 -14.54 -5.97
C ALA A 63 11.14 -14.25 -5.44
N GLY A 64 11.46 -14.59 -4.17
CA GLY A 64 12.79 -14.43 -3.59
C GLY A 64 12.94 -13.29 -2.59
N CYS A 65 11.87 -12.57 -2.23
CA CYS A 65 11.91 -11.56 -1.18
C CYS A 65 12.24 -12.20 0.18
N ARG A 66 13.12 -11.56 0.97
CA ARG A 66 13.58 -12.06 2.27
C ARG A 66 13.45 -11.05 3.41
N HIS A 67 12.98 -9.84 3.13
CA HIS A 67 12.82 -8.76 4.10
C HIS A 67 11.40 -8.19 3.99
N TYR A 68 10.68 -8.17 5.13
CA TYR A 68 9.28 -7.78 5.16
C TYR A 68 9.01 -6.78 6.28
N PHE A 69 8.07 -5.88 6.05
CA PHE A 69 7.65 -4.89 7.02
C PHE A 69 6.12 -4.83 7.12
N THR A 70 5.63 -4.80 8.35
CA THR A 70 4.24 -4.48 8.68
C THR A 70 4.18 -3.23 9.56
N ALA A 71 2.99 -2.68 9.81
CA ALA A 71 2.85 -1.56 10.74
C ALA A 71 2.71 -2.04 12.19
N HIS A 72 1.91 -3.07 12.42
CA HIS A 72 1.56 -3.59 13.74
C HIS A 72 2.01 -5.04 13.94
N LEU A 73 2.29 -5.40 15.21
CA LEU A 73 2.67 -6.77 15.56
C LEU A 73 1.60 -7.79 15.16
N ALA A 74 0.31 -7.45 15.33
CA ALA A 74 -0.79 -8.31 14.93
C ALA A 74 -0.75 -8.67 13.42
N GLU A 75 -0.41 -7.71 12.55
CA GLU A 75 -0.24 -7.96 11.10
C GLU A 75 0.94 -8.91 10.83
N ALA A 76 2.05 -8.72 11.56
CA ALA A 76 3.23 -9.58 11.43
C ALA A 76 2.92 -11.02 11.83
N LEU A 77 2.19 -11.23 12.91
CA LEU A 77 1.78 -12.56 13.38
C LEU A 77 0.91 -13.29 12.36
N VAL A 78 0.04 -12.59 11.61
CA VAL A 78 -0.82 -13.17 10.57
C VAL A 78 -0.02 -13.81 9.43
N ILE A 79 1.19 -13.31 9.15
CA ILE A 79 2.01 -13.74 8.00
C ILE A 79 3.30 -14.45 8.40
N ARG A 80 3.64 -14.51 9.70
CA ARG A 80 4.94 -15.05 10.16
C ARG A 80 5.17 -16.51 9.71
N ASP A 81 4.13 -17.32 9.77
CA ASP A 81 4.16 -18.74 9.38
C ASP A 81 4.47 -18.96 7.89
N LEU A 82 4.15 -17.98 7.04
CA LEU A 82 4.37 -18.03 5.59
C LEU A 82 5.80 -17.60 5.18
N LEU A 83 6.57 -17.04 6.10
CA LEU A 83 7.85 -16.37 5.83
C LEU A 83 9.02 -16.99 6.61
N PRO A 84 9.25 -18.33 6.51
CA PRO A 84 10.36 -18.97 7.22
C PRO A 84 11.71 -18.44 6.72
N GLY A 85 12.66 -18.25 7.66
CA GLY A 85 14.02 -17.81 7.33
C GLY A 85 14.12 -16.37 6.79
N THR A 86 13.13 -15.52 7.05
CA THR A 86 13.12 -14.14 6.59
C THR A 86 13.15 -13.15 7.75
N MET A 87 13.65 -11.94 7.49
CA MET A 87 13.44 -10.79 8.36
C MET A 87 12.01 -10.30 8.22
N LEU A 88 11.30 -10.23 9.34
CA LEU A 88 9.98 -9.59 9.44
C LEU A 88 10.05 -8.53 10.53
N ALA A 89 9.82 -7.28 10.16
CA ALA A 89 9.94 -6.14 11.06
C ALA A 89 8.61 -5.36 11.20
N VAL A 90 8.40 -4.75 12.36
CA VAL A 90 7.20 -3.97 12.69
C VAL A 90 7.57 -2.50 12.86
N LEU A 91 6.96 -1.64 12.04
CA LEU A 91 7.32 -0.22 11.91
C LEU A 91 6.89 0.65 13.09
N ASN A 92 5.83 0.29 13.81
CA ASN A 92 5.25 1.13 14.86
C ASN A 92 5.88 0.92 16.24
N GLY A 93 7.09 0.36 16.29
CA GLY A 93 7.86 0.27 17.53
C GLY A 93 7.46 -0.88 18.46
N LEU A 94 7.77 -0.71 19.73
CA LEU A 94 7.55 -1.68 20.78
C LEU A 94 6.54 -1.14 21.81
N TRP A 95 5.38 -1.76 21.89
CA TRP A 95 4.39 -1.45 22.92
C TRP A 95 4.72 -2.14 24.25
N PRO A 96 4.39 -1.53 25.39
CA PRO A 96 4.58 -2.16 26.69
C PRO A 96 3.93 -3.55 26.77
N GLY A 97 4.73 -4.56 27.16
CA GLY A 97 4.28 -5.94 27.27
C GLY A 97 4.46 -6.80 26.02
N ASP A 98 4.75 -6.22 24.85
CA ASP A 98 4.86 -6.99 23.60
C ASP A 98 6.25 -7.63 23.37
N ALA A 99 7.29 -7.19 24.07
CA ALA A 99 8.66 -7.69 23.88
C ALA A 99 8.78 -9.23 23.91
N PRO A 100 8.11 -9.97 24.81
CA PRO A 100 8.13 -11.43 24.78
C PRO A 100 7.53 -12.03 23.50
N ILE A 101 6.50 -11.40 22.93
CA ILE A 101 5.84 -11.87 21.70
C ILE A 101 6.78 -11.71 20.50
N TYR A 102 7.45 -10.56 20.39
CA TYR A 102 8.49 -10.33 19.37
C TYR A 102 9.60 -11.39 19.46
N ALA A 103 10.12 -11.59 20.68
CA ALA A 103 11.20 -12.55 20.93
C ALA A 103 10.79 -13.99 20.59
N ALA A 104 9.59 -14.41 20.97
CA ALA A 104 9.09 -15.78 20.71
C ALA A 104 8.87 -16.06 19.21
N ASN A 105 8.51 -15.06 18.41
CA ASN A 105 8.18 -15.23 17.00
C ASN A 105 9.33 -14.82 16.05
N GLY A 106 10.48 -14.37 16.58
CA GLY A 106 11.59 -13.89 15.76
C GLY A 106 11.21 -12.71 14.86
N ILE A 107 10.34 -11.83 15.38
CA ILE A 107 9.92 -10.58 14.71
C ILE A 107 10.78 -9.44 15.27
N ALA A 108 11.25 -8.55 14.41
CA ALA A 108 12.08 -7.42 14.80
C ALA A 108 11.23 -6.16 15.01
N PRO A 109 11.18 -5.56 16.21
CA PRO A 109 10.60 -4.24 16.36
C PRO A 109 11.50 -3.19 15.71
N VAL A 110 10.92 -2.10 15.21
CA VAL A 110 11.64 -0.91 14.78
C VAL A 110 11.62 0.08 15.95
N LEU A 111 12.73 0.13 16.71
CA LEU A 111 12.81 0.93 17.94
C LEU A 111 13.12 2.39 17.61
N GLY A 112 12.30 3.30 18.12
CA GLY A 112 12.37 4.74 17.85
C GLY A 112 12.55 5.62 19.09
N SER A 113 12.82 5.04 20.27
CA SER A 113 13.11 5.77 21.51
C SER A 113 14.04 4.97 22.43
N LEU A 114 14.71 5.67 23.34
CA LEU A 114 15.56 5.01 24.36
C LEU A 114 14.73 4.09 25.27
N ALA A 115 13.49 4.47 25.58
CA ALA A 115 12.62 3.64 26.41
C ALA A 115 12.28 2.30 25.75
N GLU A 116 12.04 2.28 24.44
CA GLU A 116 11.83 1.05 23.68
C GLU A 116 13.10 0.19 23.63
N ILE A 117 14.27 0.82 23.45
CA ILE A 117 15.57 0.15 23.45
C ILE A 117 15.81 -0.53 24.80
N ASP A 118 15.66 0.20 25.92
CA ASP A 118 15.87 -0.33 27.27
C ASP A 118 14.91 -1.50 27.57
N ALA A 119 13.63 -1.37 27.17
CA ALA A 119 12.64 -2.43 27.33
C ALA A 119 12.99 -3.70 26.52
N TYR A 120 13.49 -3.53 25.30
CA TYR A 120 13.86 -4.66 24.45
C TYR A 120 15.18 -5.31 24.87
N ALA A 121 16.15 -4.52 25.36
CA ALA A 121 17.38 -5.01 25.96
C ALA A 121 17.10 -5.85 27.22
N ALA A 122 16.16 -5.40 28.07
CA ALA A 122 15.72 -6.19 29.22
C ALA A 122 15.13 -7.55 28.80
N GLN A 123 14.34 -7.59 27.73
CA GLN A 123 13.82 -8.84 27.18
C GLN A 123 14.94 -9.73 26.61
N ALA A 124 15.94 -9.16 25.94
CA ALA A 124 17.09 -9.91 25.46
C ALA A 124 17.87 -10.56 26.61
N HIS A 125 18.05 -9.84 27.73
CA HIS A 125 18.65 -10.39 28.94
C HIS A 125 17.84 -11.58 29.51
N ILE A 126 16.49 -11.47 29.56
CA ILE A 126 15.60 -12.55 30.01
C ILE A 126 15.73 -13.78 29.12
N THR A 127 15.78 -13.59 27.79
CA THR A 127 15.86 -14.71 26.83
C THR A 127 17.26 -15.34 26.76
N GLY A 128 18.30 -14.68 27.26
CA GLY A 128 19.67 -15.13 27.19
C GLY A 128 20.26 -15.24 25.78
N ARG A 129 19.68 -14.59 24.80
CA ARG A 129 20.16 -14.57 23.41
C ARG A 129 19.97 -13.20 22.78
N PRO A 130 20.76 -12.83 21.75
CA PRO A 130 20.55 -11.61 21.00
C PRO A 130 19.17 -11.58 20.35
N LEU A 131 18.52 -10.42 20.42
CA LEU A 131 17.22 -10.19 19.78
C LEU A 131 17.37 -9.19 18.61
N PRO A 132 16.85 -9.54 17.41
CA PRO A 132 16.96 -8.69 16.23
C PRO A 132 16.06 -7.45 16.34
N THR A 133 16.57 -6.32 15.90
CA THR A 133 15.84 -5.05 15.83
C THR A 133 16.32 -4.18 14.68
N LEU A 134 15.54 -3.10 14.38
CA LEU A 134 15.99 -1.96 13.61
C LEU A 134 15.94 -0.71 14.49
N LEU A 135 16.90 0.19 14.35
CA LEU A 135 16.85 1.51 14.98
C LEU A 135 16.28 2.52 13.99
N HIS A 136 15.26 3.26 14.39
CA HIS A 136 14.70 4.34 13.61
C HIS A 136 15.23 5.68 14.11
N VAL A 137 15.83 6.47 13.22
CA VAL A 137 16.35 7.81 13.51
C VAL A 137 15.45 8.87 12.89
N GLU A 138 15.05 9.86 13.69
CA GLU A 138 14.31 11.02 13.20
C GLU A 138 15.22 11.96 12.41
N THR A 139 14.82 12.30 11.19
CA THR A 139 15.64 13.13 10.30
C THR A 139 14.89 14.30 9.64
N GLY A 140 13.60 14.49 9.97
CA GLY A 140 12.82 15.61 9.48
C GLY A 140 11.35 15.31 9.19
N MET A 141 10.90 14.07 9.43
CA MET A 141 9.48 13.72 9.33
C MET A 141 8.70 14.08 10.62
N ASN A 142 9.37 14.10 11.77
CA ASN A 142 8.83 14.43 13.08
C ASN A 142 7.60 13.59 13.48
N ARG A 143 7.67 12.29 13.22
CA ARG A 143 6.58 11.35 13.49
C ARG A 143 6.99 10.22 14.44
N LEU A 144 8.07 9.54 14.13
CA LEU A 144 8.68 8.45 14.92
C LEU A 144 10.19 8.50 14.74
N GLY A 145 10.93 7.85 15.63
CA GLY A 145 12.37 7.70 15.56
C GLY A 145 13.10 8.46 16.67
N LEU A 146 14.30 8.01 16.97
CA LEU A 146 15.22 8.63 17.94
C LEU A 146 15.49 10.09 17.53
N PRO A 147 15.08 11.07 18.33
CA PRO A 147 15.45 12.48 18.09
C PRO A 147 16.96 12.68 18.33
N PRO A 148 17.55 13.80 17.86
CA PRO A 148 19.00 14.02 17.94
C PRO A 148 19.60 13.83 19.34
N HIS A 149 18.91 14.28 20.39
CA HIS A 149 19.39 14.15 21.77
C HIS A 149 19.38 12.70 22.28
N GLU A 150 18.47 11.85 21.81
CA GLU A 150 18.47 10.41 22.14
C GLU A 150 19.54 9.67 21.32
N VAL A 151 19.80 10.08 20.08
CA VAL A 151 20.95 9.59 19.31
C VAL A 151 22.25 9.92 20.04
N ASP A 152 22.41 11.13 20.59
CA ASP A 152 23.58 11.53 21.37
C ASP A 152 23.71 10.70 22.64
N ALA A 153 22.62 10.49 23.35
CA ALA A 153 22.60 9.67 24.58
C ALA A 153 22.96 8.20 24.29
N LEU A 154 22.43 7.63 23.19
CA LEU A 154 22.76 6.26 22.77
C LEU A 154 24.22 6.13 22.31
N ALA A 155 24.76 7.16 21.64
CA ALA A 155 26.17 7.21 21.25
C ALA A 155 27.10 7.31 22.45
N ALA A 156 26.70 8.04 23.50
CA ALA A 156 27.47 8.15 24.76
C ALA A 156 27.40 6.86 25.60
N ASP A 157 26.34 6.10 25.51
CA ASP A 157 26.16 4.83 26.22
C ASP A 157 25.64 3.73 25.26
N PRO A 158 26.49 3.18 24.39
CA PRO A 158 26.12 2.08 23.50
C PRO A 158 25.83 0.78 24.25
N GLY A 159 26.17 0.67 25.55
CA GLY A 159 25.83 -0.45 26.43
C GLY A 159 24.32 -0.68 26.55
N ARG A 160 23.48 0.33 26.29
CA ARG A 160 22.01 0.19 26.19
C ARG A 160 21.56 -0.82 25.13
N LEU A 161 22.38 -1.09 24.12
CA LEU A 161 22.12 -2.10 23.10
C LEU A 161 22.58 -3.51 23.52
N ALA A 162 22.95 -3.74 24.77
CA ALA A 162 23.42 -5.05 25.23
C ALA A 162 22.34 -6.13 25.00
N GLY A 163 22.69 -7.19 24.28
CA GLY A 163 21.79 -8.26 23.92
C GLY A 163 20.83 -7.93 22.75
N ILE A 164 20.99 -6.77 22.12
CA ILE A 164 20.23 -6.38 20.92
C ILE A 164 21.13 -6.53 19.68
N GLU A 165 20.60 -7.18 18.65
CA GLU A 165 21.24 -7.26 17.34
C GLU A 165 20.61 -6.21 16.41
N VAL A 166 21.33 -5.13 16.15
CA VAL A 166 20.86 -4.06 15.24
C VAL A 166 21.07 -4.50 13.80
N LEU A 167 20.01 -4.96 13.13
CA LEU A 167 20.04 -5.39 11.74
C LEU A 167 20.23 -4.22 10.79
N PHE A 168 19.54 -3.11 11.04
CA PHE A 168 19.62 -1.88 10.24
C PHE A 168 19.36 -0.64 11.11
N VAL A 169 20.05 0.45 10.78
CA VAL A 169 19.61 1.80 11.15
C VAL A 169 18.77 2.36 10.01
N MET A 170 17.61 2.89 10.31
CA MET A 170 16.67 3.38 9.29
C MET A 170 16.14 4.79 9.58
N THR A 171 15.69 5.46 8.54
CA THR A 171 14.84 6.64 8.61
C THR A 171 13.75 6.57 7.53
N HIS A 172 12.83 7.54 7.48
CA HIS A 172 11.78 7.59 6.46
C HIS A 172 11.76 8.94 5.76
N LEU A 173 11.85 8.92 4.42
CA LEU A 173 11.78 10.11 3.58
C LEU A 173 10.38 10.74 3.61
N ALA A 174 10.34 12.04 3.79
CA ALA A 174 9.09 12.81 3.86
C ALA A 174 8.62 13.30 2.49
N SER A 175 9.56 13.63 1.59
CA SER A 175 9.28 14.32 0.32
C SER A 175 9.86 13.59 -0.91
N ALA A 176 10.09 12.27 -0.84
CA ALA A 176 10.72 11.53 -1.93
C ALA A 176 9.91 11.55 -3.25
N GLU A 177 8.62 11.85 -3.20
CA GLU A 177 7.74 12.03 -4.37
C GLU A 177 8.03 13.33 -5.13
N LEU A 178 8.75 14.27 -4.50
CA LEU A 178 9.19 15.55 -5.05
C LEU A 178 10.72 15.52 -5.15
N PRO A 179 11.30 15.09 -6.28
CA PRO A 179 12.75 14.83 -6.39
C PRO A 179 13.63 16.04 -6.04
N ASP A 180 13.18 17.24 -6.39
CA ASP A 180 13.92 18.49 -6.20
C ASP A 180 13.66 19.16 -4.83
N ASP A 181 12.85 18.54 -3.96
CA ASP A 181 12.59 19.09 -2.62
C ASP A 181 13.88 19.03 -1.79
N PRO A 182 14.38 20.21 -1.29
CA PRO A 182 15.60 20.27 -0.48
C PRO A 182 15.52 19.47 0.82
N ALA A 183 14.32 19.13 1.30
CA ALA A 183 14.11 18.25 2.45
C ALA A 183 14.76 16.88 2.24
N ASN A 184 14.76 16.33 1.02
CA ASN A 184 15.39 15.04 0.71
C ASN A 184 16.89 15.07 1.03
N ALA A 185 17.62 16.06 0.51
CA ALA A 185 19.05 16.20 0.77
C ALA A 185 19.34 16.51 2.25
N ALA A 186 18.48 17.30 2.92
CA ALA A 186 18.61 17.58 4.34
C ALA A 186 18.41 16.33 5.20
N GLN A 187 17.41 15.49 4.90
CA GLN A 187 17.20 14.22 5.59
C GLN A 187 18.37 13.25 5.36
N HIS A 188 18.89 13.18 4.13
CA HIS A 188 20.05 12.33 3.82
C HIS A 188 21.28 12.70 4.66
N ARG A 189 21.61 14.01 4.75
CA ARG A 189 22.72 14.48 5.60
C ARG A 189 22.51 14.15 7.07
N ARG A 190 21.34 14.47 7.65
CA ARG A 190 21.03 14.17 9.06
C ARG A 190 21.09 12.68 9.35
N PHE A 191 20.66 11.86 8.41
CA PHE A 191 20.75 10.39 8.55
C PHE A 191 22.20 9.91 8.54
N ALA A 192 23.02 10.41 7.61
CA ALA A 192 24.45 10.08 7.57
C ALA A 192 25.16 10.49 8.86
N ASP A 193 24.88 11.69 9.37
CA ASP A 193 25.46 12.21 10.62
C ASP A 193 25.04 11.36 11.84
N ALA A 194 23.76 10.94 11.92
CA ALA A 194 23.29 10.06 12.98
C ALA A 194 23.96 8.68 12.92
N CYS A 195 24.03 8.08 11.73
CA CYS A 195 24.69 6.78 11.53
C CYS A 195 26.19 6.82 11.85
N ALA A 196 26.86 7.96 11.68
CA ALA A 196 28.29 8.10 12.03
C ALA A 196 28.55 8.10 13.55
N ARG A 197 27.53 8.40 14.36
CA ARG A 197 27.60 8.43 15.83
C ARG A 197 27.15 7.14 16.49
N LEU A 198 26.28 6.39 15.83
CA LEU A 198 25.76 5.10 16.32
C LEU A 198 26.74 3.96 16.04
N PRO A 199 26.65 2.84 16.77
CA PRO A 199 27.39 1.63 16.41
C PRO A 199 27.18 1.24 14.95
N PRO A 200 28.24 0.77 14.26
CA PRO A 200 28.16 0.42 12.84
C PRO A 200 27.07 -0.62 12.58
N ALA A 201 26.14 -0.29 11.66
CA ALA A 201 25.11 -1.21 11.18
C ALA A 201 24.71 -0.86 9.73
N PRO A 202 24.18 -1.80 8.97
CA PRO A 202 23.61 -1.54 7.65
C PRO A 202 22.52 -0.45 7.71
N ARG A 203 22.36 0.27 6.62
CA ARG A 203 21.45 1.45 6.53
C ARG A 203 20.24 1.15 5.68
N SER A 204 19.08 1.66 6.10
CA SER A 204 17.85 1.55 5.33
C SER A 204 17.18 2.91 5.19
N PHE A 205 17.11 3.42 3.96
CA PHE A 205 16.71 4.80 3.69
C PHE A 205 15.56 4.91 2.69
N ALA A 206 15.69 4.30 1.50
CA ALA A 206 14.75 4.46 0.40
C ALA A 206 13.38 3.82 0.67
N ASN A 207 12.30 4.59 0.53
CA ASN A 207 10.92 4.14 0.34
C ASN A 207 10.65 3.91 -1.17
N SER A 208 9.38 3.72 -1.60
CA SER A 208 9.02 3.53 -3.00
C SER A 208 9.61 4.58 -3.94
N SER A 209 9.41 5.85 -3.64
CA SER A 209 9.92 6.97 -4.45
C SER A 209 11.42 7.16 -4.28
N GLY A 210 11.95 6.93 -3.08
CA GLY A 210 13.37 7.01 -2.78
C GLY A 210 14.24 6.04 -3.60
N VAL A 211 13.70 4.90 -4.04
CA VAL A 211 14.40 3.97 -4.95
C VAL A 211 14.72 4.62 -6.31
N PHE A 212 13.95 5.60 -6.71
CA PHE A 212 14.11 6.32 -7.99
C PHE A 212 14.90 7.63 -7.85
N LEU A 213 15.28 8.03 -6.63
CA LEU A 213 16.08 9.23 -6.42
C LEU A 213 17.58 8.92 -6.60
N PRO A 214 18.29 9.64 -7.49
CA PRO A 214 19.74 9.47 -7.67
C PRO A 214 20.51 9.77 -6.36
N GLY A 215 21.43 8.88 -5.98
CA GLY A 215 22.25 9.07 -4.78
C GLY A 215 21.60 8.70 -3.44
N PHE A 216 20.37 8.18 -3.46
CA PHE A 216 19.65 7.76 -2.25
C PHE A 216 19.67 6.23 -2.03
N GLY A 217 20.67 5.55 -2.56
CA GLY A 217 20.90 4.14 -2.30
C GLY A 217 21.21 3.85 -0.82
N SER A 218 20.86 2.66 -0.37
CA SER A 218 21.10 2.17 0.98
C SER A 218 21.28 0.65 0.97
N ASP A 219 21.63 0.07 2.12
CA ASP A 219 21.82 -1.39 2.22
C ASP A 219 20.49 -2.15 2.17
N LEU A 220 19.33 -1.48 2.39
CA LEU A 220 17.99 -2.05 2.27
C LEU A 220 16.98 -0.99 1.82
N ALA A 221 16.30 -1.20 0.70
CA ALA A 221 15.12 -0.42 0.33
C ALA A 221 13.84 -1.00 0.93
N ARG A 222 12.84 -0.14 1.21
CA ARG A 222 11.56 -0.50 1.81
C ARG A 222 10.37 0.03 0.99
N PRO A 223 10.22 -0.39 -0.27
CA PRO A 223 9.05 0.00 -1.05
C PRO A 223 7.78 -0.63 -0.50
N GLY A 224 6.70 0.14 -0.58
CA GLY A 224 5.34 -0.32 -0.30
C GLY A 224 4.47 -0.10 -1.53
N ALA A 225 3.98 1.11 -1.73
CA ALA A 225 3.00 1.45 -2.75
C ALA A 225 3.40 1.05 -4.19
N ALA A 226 4.69 1.18 -4.54
CA ALA A 226 5.20 0.78 -5.85
C ALA A 226 5.01 -0.72 -6.13
N LEU A 227 5.04 -1.58 -5.11
CA LEU A 227 4.75 -3.02 -5.26
C LEU A 227 3.34 -3.25 -5.84
N TYR A 228 2.40 -2.40 -5.46
CA TYR A 228 0.97 -2.52 -5.79
C TYR A 228 0.57 -1.72 -7.03
N GLY A 229 1.55 -1.25 -7.80
CA GLY A 229 1.34 -0.57 -9.08
C GLY A 229 1.13 0.94 -8.97
N VAL A 230 1.27 1.53 -7.79
CA VAL A 230 1.19 2.99 -7.60
C VAL A 230 2.44 3.64 -8.17
N ASN A 231 2.27 4.75 -8.87
CA ASN A 231 3.38 5.49 -9.47
C ASN A 231 4.33 6.08 -8.39
N PRO A 232 5.59 5.63 -8.30
CA PRO A 232 6.55 6.18 -7.35
C PRO A 232 7.11 7.55 -7.75
N GLN A 233 6.84 8.00 -8.98
CA GLN A 233 7.34 9.26 -9.55
C GLN A 233 6.16 10.06 -10.13
N PRO A 234 5.34 10.74 -9.29
CA PRO A 234 4.21 11.54 -9.78
C PRO A 234 4.65 12.54 -10.86
N GLY A 235 3.84 12.66 -11.91
CA GLY A 235 4.17 13.50 -13.07
C GLY A 235 5.06 12.86 -14.15
N GLN A 236 5.61 11.67 -13.90
CA GLN A 236 6.32 10.86 -14.89
C GLN A 236 5.48 9.63 -15.28
N PRO A 237 5.75 9.01 -16.44
CA PRO A 237 5.13 7.73 -16.77
C PRO A 237 5.37 6.70 -15.67
N ASN A 238 4.32 5.99 -15.26
CA ASN A 238 4.41 4.99 -14.21
C ASN A 238 5.24 3.78 -14.68
N PRO A 239 6.39 3.46 -14.05
CA PRO A 239 7.21 2.32 -14.41
C PRO A 239 6.67 0.99 -13.86
N MET A 240 5.67 1.04 -12.96
CA MET A 240 5.12 -0.13 -12.31
C MET A 240 3.96 -0.73 -13.10
N ARG A 241 3.80 -2.05 -13.04
CA ARG A 241 2.65 -2.75 -13.59
C ARG A 241 1.44 -2.54 -12.70
N ALA A 242 0.26 -2.31 -13.28
CA ALA A 242 -1.00 -2.28 -12.55
C ALA A 242 -1.24 -3.67 -11.90
N ALA A 243 -1.42 -3.68 -10.58
CA ALA A 243 -1.59 -4.90 -9.80
C ALA A 243 -3.05 -5.11 -9.35
N VAL A 244 -3.94 -4.16 -9.64
CA VAL A 244 -5.31 -4.15 -9.13
C VAL A 244 -6.29 -3.82 -10.26
N ARG A 245 -7.40 -4.58 -10.32
CA ARG A 245 -8.55 -4.26 -11.14
C ARG A 245 -9.82 -4.41 -10.32
N LEU A 246 -10.60 -3.32 -10.23
CA LEU A 246 -11.92 -3.32 -9.60
C LEU A 246 -12.98 -3.28 -10.68
N ARG A 247 -13.80 -4.32 -10.70
CA ARG A 247 -14.89 -4.48 -11.68
C ARG A 247 -16.24 -4.51 -10.99
N ALA A 248 -17.23 -3.89 -11.63
CA ALA A 248 -18.61 -3.95 -11.17
C ALA A 248 -19.55 -4.27 -12.33
N MET A 249 -20.49 -5.17 -12.07
CA MET A 249 -21.51 -5.58 -13.04
C MET A 249 -22.59 -4.49 -13.15
N ILE A 250 -23.03 -4.18 -14.33
CA ILE A 250 -24.18 -3.29 -14.56
C ILE A 250 -25.46 -4.02 -14.13
N LEU A 251 -26.13 -3.49 -13.12
CA LEU A 251 -27.39 -4.04 -12.60
C LEU A 251 -28.57 -3.62 -13.48
N GLN A 252 -28.57 -2.36 -13.92
CA GLN A 252 -29.65 -1.75 -14.69
C GLN A 252 -29.11 -0.64 -15.57
N VAL A 253 -29.74 -0.44 -16.73
CA VAL A 253 -29.58 0.76 -17.57
C VAL A 253 -30.93 1.44 -17.71
N ARG A 254 -30.97 2.76 -17.46
CA ARG A 254 -32.16 3.62 -17.64
C ARG A 254 -31.92 4.60 -18.76
N ASN A 255 -32.94 4.80 -19.58
CA ASN A 255 -32.97 5.89 -20.57
C ASN A 255 -33.56 7.12 -19.90
N LEU A 256 -32.88 8.25 -19.98
CA LEU A 256 -33.33 9.54 -19.48
C LEU A 256 -33.53 10.51 -20.61
N LEU A 257 -34.56 11.34 -20.49
CA LEU A 257 -34.80 12.48 -21.36
C LEU A 257 -33.99 13.71 -20.87
N PRO A 258 -33.72 14.69 -21.77
CA PRO A 258 -33.15 15.97 -21.34
C PRO A 258 -33.96 16.61 -20.21
N GLY A 259 -33.28 17.09 -19.17
CA GLY A 259 -33.91 17.69 -17.98
C GLY A 259 -34.13 16.71 -16.83
N GLU A 260 -34.05 15.39 -17.03
CA GLU A 260 -34.14 14.42 -15.94
C GLU A 260 -32.82 14.32 -15.16
N SER A 261 -32.90 14.19 -13.84
CA SER A 261 -31.74 14.19 -12.94
C SER A 261 -31.40 12.81 -12.39
N VAL A 262 -30.12 12.61 -11.97
CA VAL A 262 -29.61 11.37 -11.43
C VAL A 262 -29.19 11.53 -9.96
N GLY A 263 -29.62 10.58 -9.13
CA GLY A 263 -29.15 10.37 -7.78
C GLY A 263 -29.61 11.41 -6.75
N TYR A 264 -29.02 11.35 -5.56
CA TYR A 264 -29.37 12.24 -4.45
C TYR A 264 -29.16 13.71 -4.80
N ASN A 265 -30.19 14.51 -4.56
CA ASN A 265 -30.24 15.96 -4.78
C ASN A 265 -30.09 16.37 -6.26
N GLY A 266 -30.23 15.45 -7.22
CA GLY A 266 -30.17 15.75 -8.65
C GLY A 266 -28.92 16.53 -9.07
N THR A 267 -27.73 16.14 -8.55
CA THR A 267 -26.48 16.88 -8.79
C THR A 267 -25.95 16.79 -10.21
N TRP A 268 -26.58 15.95 -11.02
CA TRP A 268 -26.36 15.83 -12.45
C TRP A 268 -27.69 15.74 -13.17
N THR A 269 -27.82 16.42 -14.31
CA THR A 269 -29.04 16.46 -15.13
C THR A 269 -28.69 16.18 -16.58
N ALA A 270 -29.44 15.29 -17.21
CA ALA A 270 -29.27 14.92 -18.62
C ALA A 270 -29.45 16.13 -19.53
N GLN A 271 -28.49 16.44 -20.38
CA GLN A 271 -28.53 17.51 -21.37
C GLN A 271 -28.98 16.99 -22.76
N ARG A 272 -28.96 15.68 -22.94
CA ARG A 272 -29.38 14.93 -24.15
C ARG A 272 -30.09 13.66 -23.73
N PRO A 273 -30.76 12.94 -24.63
CA PRO A 273 -31.18 11.58 -24.35
C PRO A 273 -29.96 10.75 -23.87
N SER A 274 -30.04 10.21 -22.68
CA SER A 274 -28.90 9.60 -21.99
C SER A 274 -29.23 8.21 -21.48
N ARG A 275 -28.25 7.33 -21.50
CA ARG A 275 -28.33 5.96 -20.95
C ARG A 275 -27.47 5.91 -19.66
N ILE A 276 -28.11 5.63 -18.54
CA ILE A 276 -27.46 5.64 -17.23
C ILE A 276 -27.40 4.21 -16.67
N ALA A 277 -26.19 3.71 -16.54
CA ALA A 277 -25.89 2.42 -15.90
C ALA A 277 -25.75 2.58 -14.39
N THR A 278 -26.31 1.64 -13.63
CA THR A 278 -26.16 1.53 -12.18
C THR A 278 -25.34 0.29 -11.86
N VAL A 279 -24.30 0.44 -11.01
CA VAL A 279 -23.45 -0.66 -10.53
C VAL A 279 -23.49 -0.78 -9.00
N PRO A 280 -23.28 -2.01 -8.41
CA PRO A 280 -23.37 -2.28 -6.98
C PRO A 280 -22.01 -2.00 -6.27
N VAL A 281 -21.55 -0.76 -6.37
CA VAL A 281 -20.35 -0.26 -5.70
C VAL A 281 -20.63 1.14 -5.19
N GLY A 282 -20.32 1.39 -3.92
CA GLY A 282 -20.49 2.70 -3.30
C GLY A 282 -19.46 2.94 -2.19
N TYR A 283 -19.69 3.98 -1.35
CA TYR A 283 -18.71 4.33 -0.34
C TYR A 283 -18.61 3.30 0.81
N ALA A 284 -19.62 2.45 1.04
CA ALA A 284 -19.53 1.34 1.98
C ALA A 284 -18.57 0.22 1.50
N ASP A 285 -18.23 0.23 0.21
CA ASP A 285 -17.25 -0.67 -0.40
C ASP A 285 -15.85 -0.04 -0.46
N GLY A 286 -15.70 1.22 0.00
CA GLY A 286 -14.45 1.97 -0.10
C GLY A 286 -14.30 2.77 -1.40
N TYR A 287 -15.34 2.88 -2.24
CA TYR A 287 -15.32 3.75 -3.42
C TYR A 287 -15.69 5.19 -3.02
N PRO A 288 -14.75 6.16 -3.01
CA PRO A 288 -14.94 7.42 -2.29
C PRO A 288 -16.11 8.27 -2.78
N ARG A 289 -16.87 8.86 -1.85
CA ARG A 289 -17.96 9.78 -2.18
C ARG A 289 -17.47 11.07 -2.87
N SER A 290 -16.23 11.45 -2.67
CA SER A 290 -15.59 12.60 -3.33
C SER A 290 -15.45 12.44 -4.84
N LEU A 291 -15.58 11.22 -5.37
CA LEU A 291 -15.63 10.92 -6.81
C LEU A 291 -16.92 11.39 -7.52
N THR A 292 -17.93 11.82 -6.76
CA THR A 292 -19.21 12.36 -7.27
C THR A 292 -18.99 13.33 -8.42
N ASN A 293 -19.53 13.03 -9.62
CA ASN A 293 -19.42 13.81 -10.86
C ASN A 293 -17.97 14.11 -11.32
N ARG A 294 -16.97 13.38 -10.82
CA ARG A 294 -15.55 13.61 -11.14
C ARG A 294 -14.85 12.40 -11.73
N ALA A 295 -15.31 11.21 -11.36
CA ALA A 295 -14.69 9.96 -11.82
C ALA A 295 -15.22 9.53 -13.19
N ALA A 296 -14.60 8.49 -13.70
CA ALA A 296 -15.09 7.68 -14.80
C ALA A 296 -14.81 6.21 -14.50
N ALA A 297 -15.55 5.32 -15.15
CA ALA A 297 -15.19 3.92 -15.31
C ALA A 297 -14.79 3.67 -16.76
N CYS A 298 -14.39 2.46 -17.07
CA CYS A 298 -14.05 2.05 -18.43
C CYS A 298 -14.94 0.86 -18.85
N PHE A 299 -15.53 0.94 -20.06
CA PHE A 299 -16.22 -0.14 -20.72
C PHE A 299 -15.53 -0.45 -22.05
N ASP A 300 -14.93 -1.63 -22.18
CA ASP A 300 -14.21 -2.06 -23.40
C ASP A 300 -13.26 -0.98 -23.98
N GLY A 301 -12.47 -0.32 -23.11
CA GLY A 301 -11.55 0.75 -23.51
C GLY A 301 -12.20 2.14 -23.62
N THR A 302 -13.53 2.25 -23.56
CA THR A 302 -14.26 3.53 -23.64
C THR A 302 -14.48 4.10 -22.23
N PRO A 303 -14.00 5.32 -21.92
CA PRO A 303 -14.32 5.98 -20.67
C PRO A 303 -15.81 6.32 -20.58
N VAL A 304 -16.44 5.97 -19.46
CA VAL A 304 -17.84 6.30 -19.14
C VAL A 304 -17.87 7.15 -17.87
N PRO A 305 -18.34 8.41 -17.93
CA PRO A 305 -18.27 9.32 -16.80
C PRO A 305 -19.21 8.89 -15.66
N LEU A 306 -18.76 9.06 -14.42
CA LEU A 306 -19.60 8.96 -13.24
C LEU A 306 -20.52 10.18 -13.18
N VAL A 307 -21.82 9.94 -13.09
CA VAL A 307 -22.86 10.97 -13.03
C VAL A 307 -23.74 10.79 -11.80
N GLY A 308 -24.07 11.88 -11.13
CA GLY A 308 -24.78 11.87 -9.86
C GLY A 308 -23.85 11.53 -8.67
N ARG A 309 -24.43 11.45 -7.47
CA ARG A 309 -23.67 11.20 -6.24
C ARG A 309 -23.37 9.72 -6.07
N VAL A 310 -22.12 9.40 -5.68
CA VAL A 310 -21.80 8.08 -5.12
C VAL A 310 -22.64 7.88 -3.86
N SER A 311 -23.47 6.84 -3.84
CA SER A 311 -24.29 6.47 -2.70
C SER A 311 -23.60 5.38 -1.84
N MET A 312 -24.28 4.89 -0.80
CA MET A 312 -23.71 3.88 0.09
C MET A 312 -23.28 2.61 -0.66
N ASP A 313 -24.17 2.12 -1.53
CA ASP A 313 -24.04 0.79 -2.17
C ASP A 313 -24.03 0.85 -3.69
N LEU A 314 -24.30 2.02 -4.29
CA LEU A 314 -24.53 2.15 -5.74
C LEU A 314 -23.80 3.39 -6.29
N THR A 315 -23.34 3.25 -7.53
CA THR A 315 -22.78 4.34 -8.33
C THR A 315 -23.39 4.29 -9.74
N THR A 316 -23.55 5.45 -10.36
CA THR A 316 -24.15 5.59 -11.68
C THR A 316 -23.18 6.18 -12.69
N PHE A 317 -23.24 5.69 -13.93
CA PHE A 317 -22.37 6.08 -15.04
C PHE A 317 -23.18 6.38 -16.29
N ASP A 318 -22.81 7.45 -16.99
CA ASP A 318 -23.36 7.74 -18.32
C ASP A 318 -22.68 6.81 -19.36
N VAL A 319 -23.47 5.88 -19.88
CA VAL A 319 -23.05 4.89 -20.88
C VAL A 319 -23.68 5.15 -22.24
N THR A 320 -24.11 6.39 -22.51
CA THR A 320 -24.78 6.77 -23.74
C THR A 320 -23.93 6.43 -24.96
N ASP A 321 -22.64 6.72 -24.89
CA ASP A 321 -21.71 6.51 -26.00
C ASP A 321 -21.06 5.11 -25.97
N ALA A 322 -21.52 4.21 -25.09
CA ALA A 322 -21.10 2.82 -24.97
C ALA A 322 -22.30 1.87 -25.13
N PRO A 323 -22.79 1.65 -26.36
CA PRO A 323 -24.05 0.92 -26.60
C PRO A 323 -24.04 -0.53 -26.12
N GLY A 324 -22.87 -1.16 -26.04
CA GLY A 324 -22.66 -2.51 -25.48
C GLY A 324 -22.76 -2.59 -23.95
N ALA A 325 -22.74 -1.46 -23.24
CA ALA A 325 -22.93 -1.41 -21.81
C ALA A 325 -24.42 -1.66 -21.47
N VAL A 326 -24.74 -2.92 -21.19
CA VAL A 326 -26.08 -3.43 -20.89
C VAL A 326 -26.08 -4.16 -19.54
N PRO A 327 -27.24 -4.42 -18.91
CA PRO A 327 -27.30 -5.23 -17.68
C PRO A 327 -26.55 -6.56 -17.85
N GLY A 328 -25.72 -6.92 -16.86
CA GLY A 328 -24.83 -8.07 -16.88
C GLY A 328 -23.43 -7.80 -17.48
N ALA A 329 -23.23 -6.71 -18.21
CA ALA A 329 -21.89 -6.28 -18.63
C ALA A 329 -21.09 -5.70 -17.45
N TRP A 330 -19.76 -5.63 -17.58
CA TRP A 330 -18.85 -5.20 -16.53
C TRP A 330 -18.20 -3.86 -16.84
N LEU A 331 -18.15 -2.97 -15.86
CA LEU A 331 -17.35 -1.75 -15.88
C LEU A 331 -16.08 -1.94 -15.06
N ASP A 332 -14.96 -1.43 -15.55
CA ASP A 332 -13.73 -1.30 -14.79
C ASP A 332 -13.70 0.05 -14.07
N LEU A 333 -13.79 0.02 -12.76
CA LEU A 333 -13.74 1.22 -11.91
C LEU A 333 -12.30 1.60 -11.58
N ILE A 334 -11.43 0.58 -11.46
CA ILE A 334 -9.97 0.67 -11.36
C ILE A 334 -9.41 -0.38 -12.31
N GLY A 335 -8.36 -0.07 -13.04
CA GLY A 335 -7.72 -1.01 -13.95
C GLY A 335 -6.73 -0.33 -14.89
N PRO A 336 -6.24 -1.01 -15.93
CA PRO A 336 -5.24 -0.44 -16.84
C PRO A 336 -5.66 0.86 -17.53
N ALA A 337 -6.95 0.99 -17.91
CA ALA A 337 -7.50 2.18 -18.54
C ALA A 337 -8.01 3.24 -17.53
N MET A 338 -8.07 2.89 -16.24
CA MET A 338 -8.43 3.77 -15.12
C MET A 338 -7.48 3.45 -13.95
N PRO A 339 -6.21 3.86 -14.03
CA PRO A 339 -5.21 3.58 -13.00
C PRO A 339 -5.64 4.09 -11.63
N VAL A 340 -5.21 3.43 -10.56
CA VAL A 340 -5.52 3.84 -9.19
C VAL A 340 -5.05 5.27 -8.89
N ASP A 341 -3.93 5.71 -9.47
CA ASP A 341 -3.42 7.08 -9.35
C ASP A 341 -4.40 8.10 -9.95
N GLU A 342 -5.02 7.78 -11.08
CA GLU A 342 -6.04 8.63 -11.72
C GLU A 342 -7.31 8.71 -10.86
N VAL A 343 -7.78 7.58 -10.33
CA VAL A 343 -8.92 7.54 -9.41
C VAL A 343 -8.64 8.38 -8.17
N ALA A 344 -7.43 8.27 -7.61
CA ALA A 344 -6.99 9.03 -6.45
C ALA A 344 -6.95 10.54 -6.73
N ALA A 345 -6.38 10.95 -7.85
CA ALA A 345 -6.33 12.36 -8.27
C ALA A 345 -7.74 12.96 -8.39
N ARG A 346 -8.68 12.21 -9.00
CA ARG A 346 -10.08 12.62 -9.12
C ARG A 346 -10.82 12.67 -7.79
N ALA A 347 -10.43 11.81 -6.84
CA ALA A 347 -10.97 11.82 -5.48
C ALA A 347 -10.38 12.93 -4.60
N GLY A 348 -9.27 13.56 -5.02
CA GLY A 348 -8.55 14.56 -4.23
C GLY A 348 -7.72 13.94 -3.10
N THR A 349 -7.20 12.73 -3.32
CA THR A 349 -6.36 12.00 -2.37
C THR A 349 -5.20 11.29 -3.07
N ASN A 350 -4.53 10.35 -2.40
CA ASN A 350 -3.47 9.52 -2.94
C ASN A 350 -3.93 8.06 -3.18
N ALA A 351 -3.20 7.35 -4.03
CA ALA A 351 -3.53 5.97 -4.40
C ALA A 351 -3.46 5.00 -3.20
N TYR A 352 -2.66 5.30 -2.17
CA TYR A 352 -2.56 4.48 -0.95
C TYR A 352 -3.89 4.43 -0.21
N GLU A 353 -4.55 5.58 -0.07
CA GLU A 353 -5.86 5.68 0.58
C GLU A 353 -6.92 4.92 -0.23
N ILE A 354 -6.93 5.07 -1.56
CA ILE A 354 -7.86 4.33 -2.40
C ILE A 354 -7.72 2.83 -2.18
N LEU A 355 -6.50 2.28 -2.24
CA LEU A 355 -6.27 0.84 -2.09
C LEU A 355 -6.66 0.34 -0.69
N THR A 356 -6.23 1.05 0.37
CA THR A 356 -6.46 0.63 1.76
C THR A 356 -7.92 0.71 2.18
N GLN A 357 -8.75 1.50 1.48
CA GLN A 357 -10.18 1.62 1.74
C GLN A 357 -11.03 0.54 1.05
N LEU A 358 -10.48 -0.22 0.08
CA LEU A 358 -11.23 -1.27 -0.62
C LEU A 358 -11.71 -2.33 0.38
N GLY A 359 -13.03 -2.34 0.60
CA GLY A 359 -13.68 -3.09 1.66
C GLY A 359 -13.75 -4.61 1.43
N PRO A 360 -14.26 -5.36 2.42
CA PRO A 360 -14.39 -6.82 2.32
C PRO A 360 -15.59 -7.30 1.50
N ARG A 361 -16.47 -6.39 1.03
CA ARG A 361 -17.68 -6.75 0.28
C ARG A 361 -17.38 -7.20 -1.16
N TYR A 362 -16.20 -6.83 -1.70
CA TYR A 362 -15.75 -7.33 -3.01
C TYR A 362 -15.39 -8.82 -2.95
N ARG A 363 -15.79 -9.60 -3.94
CA ARG A 363 -15.19 -10.90 -4.18
C ARG A 363 -13.75 -10.69 -4.63
N ARG A 364 -12.79 -11.11 -3.79
CA ARG A 364 -11.37 -11.04 -4.15
C ARG A 364 -10.98 -12.25 -4.98
N THR A 365 -10.29 -12.00 -6.08
CA THR A 365 -9.71 -13.02 -6.96
C THR A 365 -8.22 -12.72 -7.11
N TYR A 366 -7.38 -13.72 -6.89
CA TYR A 366 -5.95 -13.60 -7.01
C TYR A 366 -5.48 -14.28 -8.29
N LEU A 367 -4.88 -13.48 -9.19
CA LEU A 367 -4.23 -14.02 -10.37
C LEU A 367 -2.84 -14.52 -9.97
N PRO A 368 -2.42 -15.72 -10.42
CA PRO A 368 -1.16 -16.34 -10.00
C PRO A 368 0.06 -15.52 -10.43
N ALA A 369 1.16 -15.65 -9.66
CA ALA A 369 2.47 -15.10 -9.99
C ALA A 369 3.17 -15.92 -11.07
#